data_80de41e1fef29042b389c7190cc90b3d
#
_entry.id   80de41e1fef29042b389c7190cc90b3d
#
_cell.length_a   1.000
_cell.length_b   1.000
_cell.length_c   1.000
_cell.angle_alpha   90.00
_cell.angle_beta   90.00
_cell.angle_gamma   90.00
#
_symmetry.space_group_name_H-M   'P 1'
#
loop_
_entity.id
_entity.type
_entity.pdbx_description
1 polymer ?
#
loop_
_entity_poly.entity_id
_entity_poly.type
_entity_poly.pdbx_seq_one_letter_code
_entity_poly.pdbx_strand_id
1 'polypeptide(L)'
;MKRSNDSKSPIIRIQFWGIRNMFFRLIYFGFKIYCFIFRPVRMGVRVMMIRDHKVWLVRHTYVGGWYLPGGGPKRGETLADTARREAFEETGAQLGDIALMGMYTNFVQWKTDHTVVFTCKDFSITGKPDGEIAEMRAFPLDELPADVFPSHRLRLDDVRAAVIIPQFGEW
;
A
#
# COMPACT_ATOMS: atom_id res chain seq x y z
N MET A 1 -48.57 28.23 -12.56
CA MET A 1 -48.47 27.46 -11.33
C MET A 1 -48.62 25.97 -11.64
N LYS A 2 -47.52 25.26 -11.90
CA LYS A 2 -47.50 23.82 -12.14
C LYS A 2 -46.37 23.24 -11.30
N ARG A 3 -46.70 22.54 -10.21
CA ARG A 3 -45.77 21.73 -9.42
C ARG A 3 -45.56 20.40 -10.15
N SER A 4 -44.34 20.10 -10.59
CA SER A 4 -43.96 18.76 -11.00
C SER A 4 -43.49 17.98 -9.78
N ASN A 5 -44.23 16.96 -9.47
CA ASN A 5 -44.00 16.03 -8.38
C ASN A 5 -43.05 14.92 -8.89
N ASP A 6 -41.76 15.03 -8.60
CA ASP A 6 -40.78 13.98 -8.91
C ASP A 6 -40.48 13.17 -7.64
N SER A 7 -41.47 12.34 -7.26
CA SER A 7 -41.30 11.34 -6.21
C SER A 7 -40.65 10.09 -6.79
N LYS A 8 -39.33 10.10 -7.00
CA LYS A 8 -38.58 8.86 -7.22
C LYS A 8 -38.52 8.07 -5.92
N SER A 9 -39.24 6.96 -5.90
CA SER A 9 -39.46 6.12 -4.73
C SER A 9 -38.14 5.59 -4.13
N PRO A 10 -37.97 5.60 -2.79
CA PRO A 10 -36.76 5.10 -2.09
C PRO A 10 -36.52 3.60 -2.28
N ILE A 11 -37.50 2.84 -2.70
CA ILE A 11 -37.46 1.38 -2.89
C ILE A 11 -36.47 0.97 -4.00
N ILE A 12 -36.38 1.73 -5.09
CA ILE A 12 -35.47 1.42 -6.22
C ILE A 12 -34.01 1.57 -5.81
N ARG A 13 -33.69 2.53 -4.94
CA ARG A 13 -32.31 2.75 -4.46
C ARG A 13 -31.80 1.65 -3.55
N ILE A 14 -32.66 1.04 -2.73
CA ILE A 14 -32.32 -0.06 -1.82
C ILE A 14 -32.07 -1.35 -2.60
N GLN A 15 -32.85 -1.61 -3.66
CA GLN A 15 -32.74 -2.82 -4.48
C GLN A 15 -31.42 -2.85 -5.28
N PHE A 16 -30.99 -1.73 -5.85
CA PHE A 16 -29.71 -1.61 -6.55
C PHE A 16 -28.49 -1.75 -5.60
N TRP A 17 -28.61 -1.30 -4.38
CA TRP A 17 -27.53 -1.43 -3.36
C TRP A 17 -27.34 -2.88 -2.91
N GLY A 18 -28.42 -3.64 -2.72
CA GLY A 18 -28.38 -5.05 -2.39
C GLY A 18 -27.79 -5.93 -3.50
N ILE A 19 -28.18 -5.70 -4.75
CA ILE A 19 -27.68 -6.44 -5.93
C ILE A 19 -26.19 -6.15 -6.15
N ARG A 20 -25.75 -4.90 -6.01
CA ARG A 20 -24.35 -4.52 -6.12
C ARG A 20 -23.49 -5.19 -5.06
N ASN A 21 -23.94 -5.25 -3.80
CA ASN A 21 -23.23 -5.93 -2.73
C ASN A 21 -23.18 -7.45 -2.95
N MET A 22 -24.25 -8.05 -3.46
CA MET A 22 -24.28 -9.48 -3.80
C MET A 22 -23.31 -9.79 -4.93
N PHE A 23 -23.25 -8.97 -5.97
CA PHE A 23 -22.30 -9.12 -7.08
C PHE A 23 -20.85 -9.04 -6.61
N PHE A 24 -20.48 -8.06 -5.77
CA PHE A 24 -19.14 -7.98 -5.18
C PHE A 24 -18.82 -9.17 -4.27
N ARG A 25 -19.80 -9.68 -3.52
CA ARG A 25 -19.61 -10.89 -2.71
C ARG A 25 -19.34 -12.13 -3.56
N LEU A 26 -20.02 -12.29 -4.69
CA LEU A 26 -19.80 -13.38 -5.64
C LEU A 26 -18.40 -13.29 -6.29
N ILE A 27 -18.01 -12.10 -6.73
CA ILE A 27 -16.65 -11.87 -7.27
C ILE A 27 -15.60 -12.20 -6.20
N TYR A 28 -15.78 -11.73 -4.97
CA TYR A 28 -14.86 -12.00 -3.88
C TYR A 28 -14.81 -13.50 -3.53
N PHE A 29 -15.94 -14.19 -3.57
CA PHE A 29 -15.99 -15.64 -3.37
C PHE A 29 -15.28 -16.40 -4.50
N GLY A 30 -15.52 -16.03 -5.76
CA GLY A 30 -14.79 -16.58 -6.91
C GLY A 30 -13.28 -16.33 -6.81
N PHE A 31 -12.88 -15.13 -6.36
CA PHE A 31 -11.47 -14.82 -6.11
C PHE A 31 -10.87 -15.70 -4.99
N LYS A 32 -11.62 -15.99 -3.92
CA LYS A 32 -11.16 -16.91 -2.88
C LYS A 32 -10.97 -18.34 -3.41
N ILE A 33 -11.89 -18.83 -4.24
CA ILE A 33 -11.76 -20.16 -4.89
C ILE A 33 -10.53 -20.17 -5.79
N TYR A 34 -10.34 -19.13 -6.62
CA TYR A 34 -9.14 -18.98 -7.43
C TYR A 34 -7.86 -19.04 -6.57
N CYS A 35 -7.80 -18.26 -5.50
CA CYS A 35 -6.64 -18.25 -4.60
C CYS A 35 -6.43 -19.61 -3.91
N PHE A 36 -7.49 -20.31 -3.54
CA PHE A 36 -7.40 -21.64 -2.93
C PHE A 36 -6.83 -22.70 -3.90
N ILE A 37 -7.28 -22.67 -5.17
CA ILE A 37 -6.84 -23.63 -6.19
C ILE A 37 -5.42 -23.31 -6.68
N PHE A 38 -5.17 -22.05 -7.06
CA PHE A 38 -3.92 -21.67 -7.74
C PHE A 38 -2.81 -21.23 -6.79
N ARG A 39 -3.14 -20.90 -5.53
CA ARG A 39 -2.17 -20.44 -4.51
C ARG A 39 -1.18 -19.42 -5.07
N PRO A 40 -1.65 -18.29 -5.64
CA PRO A 40 -0.79 -17.39 -6.38
C PRO A 40 0.33 -16.82 -5.50
N VAL A 41 1.52 -16.77 -6.09
CA VAL A 41 2.65 -16.06 -5.51
C VAL A 41 2.66 -14.64 -6.06
N ARG A 42 2.75 -13.65 -5.20
CA ARG A 42 2.79 -12.23 -5.55
C ARG A 42 4.07 -11.60 -5.05
N MET A 43 4.52 -10.59 -5.77
CA MET A 43 5.67 -9.77 -5.39
C MET A 43 5.21 -8.34 -5.15
N GLY A 44 5.68 -7.73 -4.08
CA GLY A 44 5.49 -6.34 -3.78
C GLY A 44 6.81 -5.68 -3.39
N VAL A 45 6.85 -4.37 -3.55
CA VAL A 45 7.99 -3.53 -3.15
C VAL A 45 7.49 -2.48 -2.17
N ARG A 46 8.29 -2.19 -1.14
CA ARG A 46 8.09 -1.04 -0.25
C ARG A 46 9.37 -0.23 -0.15
N VAL A 47 9.21 1.07 -0.05
CA VAL A 47 10.34 2.00 0.05
C VAL A 47 10.27 2.74 1.39
N MET A 48 11.34 2.61 2.17
CA MET A 48 11.50 3.33 3.41
C MET A 48 12.39 4.54 3.16
N MET A 49 11.76 5.68 2.89
CA MET A 49 12.46 6.95 2.70
C MET A 49 12.74 7.57 4.06
N ILE A 50 14.01 7.67 4.45
CA ILE A 50 14.44 8.19 5.74
C ILE A 50 15.46 9.31 5.55
N ARG A 51 15.17 10.46 6.15
CA ARG A 51 16.11 11.60 6.22
C ARG A 51 15.86 12.39 7.52
N ASP A 52 16.91 12.85 8.14
CA ASP A 52 16.84 13.64 9.39
C ASP A 52 16.00 12.96 10.48
N HIS A 53 16.20 11.65 10.65
CA HIS A 53 15.49 10.81 11.63
C HIS A 53 13.95 10.77 11.44
N LYS A 54 13.48 11.08 10.22
CA LYS A 54 12.07 11.04 9.84
C LYS A 54 11.87 10.06 8.70
N VAL A 55 10.71 9.37 8.72
CA VAL A 55 10.24 8.51 7.63
C VAL A 55 9.02 9.12 6.96
N TRP A 56 8.93 9.01 5.64
CA TRP A 56 7.78 9.43 4.85
C TRP A 56 6.81 8.28 4.72
N LEU A 57 5.56 8.52 5.17
CA LEU A 57 4.47 7.56 5.06
C LEU A 57 3.34 8.17 4.24
N VAL A 58 2.54 7.30 3.63
CA VAL A 58 1.38 7.64 2.81
C VAL A 58 0.11 7.05 3.42
N ARG A 59 -1.00 7.72 3.19
CA ARG A 59 -2.36 7.27 3.51
C ARG A 59 -3.15 7.20 2.21
N HIS A 60 -3.70 6.05 1.90
CA HIS A 60 -4.50 5.87 0.69
C HIS A 60 -5.93 6.38 0.87
N THR A 61 -6.59 6.70 -0.25
CA THR A 61 -8.00 7.17 -0.25
C THR A 61 -9.00 6.05 0.07
N TYR A 62 -8.63 4.79 -0.13
CA TYR A 62 -9.51 3.62 -0.07
C TYR A 62 -9.25 2.67 1.12
N VAL A 63 -8.18 2.90 1.88
CA VAL A 63 -7.81 2.08 3.06
C VAL A 63 -7.26 2.98 4.17
N GLY A 64 -7.65 2.68 5.40
CA GLY A 64 -7.18 3.43 6.57
C GLY A 64 -5.77 3.05 6.99
N GLY A 65 -5.13 3.95 7.76
CA GLY A 65 -3.78 3.77 8.29
C GLY A 65 -2.67 4.37 7.44
N TRP A 66 -1.46 4.31 7.97
CA TRP A 66 -0.24 4.79 7.33
C TRP A 66 0.60 3.64 6.81
N TYR A 67 1.16 3.80 5.63
CA TYR A 67 1.92 2.78 4.91
C TYR A 67 3.26 3.34 4.42
N LEU A 68 4.25 2.47 4.27
CA LEU A 68 5.41 2.76 3.43
C LEU A 68 4.96 2.81 1.97
N PRO A 69 5.40 3.81 1.18
CA PRO A 69 5.10 3.86 -0.24
C PRO A 69 5.56 2.60 -0.95
N GLY A 70 4.79 2.19 -1.97
CA GLY A 70 5.15 1.05 -2.80
C GLY A 70 3.97 0.20 -3.24
N GLY A 71 4.22 -0.64 -4.23
CA GLY A 71 3.22 -1.48 -4.89
C GLY A 71 3.81 -2.69 -5.58
N GLY A 72 3.12 -3.21 -6.58
CA GLY A 72 3.54 -4.37 -7.35
C GLY A 72 4.36 -4.01 -8.59
N PRO A 73 5.32 -4.88 -9.01
CA PRO A 73 6.04 -4.68 -10.25
C PRO A 73 5.11 -4.81 -11.46
N LYS A 74 5.28 -3.92 -12.43
CA LYS A 74 4.68 -4.03 -13.76
C LYS A 74 5.51 -5.02 -14.59
N ARG A 75 4.91 -5.56 -15.65
CA ARG A 75 5.62 -6.50 -16.53
C ARG A 75 6.86 -5.82 -17.16
N GLY A 76 8.02 -6.43 -16.98
CA GLY A 76 9.30 -5.90 -17.47
C GLY A 76 10.02 -4.95 -16.54
N GLU A 77 9.46 -4.61 -15.38
CA GLU A 77 10.15 -3.81 -14.36
C GLU A 77 11.05 -4.67 -13.48
N THR A 78 12.21 -4.14 -13.12
CA THR A 78 12.97 -4.64 -11.99
C THR A 78 12.33 -4.18 -10.68
N LEU A 79 12.69 -4.81 -9.56
CA LEU A 79 12.19 -4.37 -8.24
C LEU A 79 12.71 -2.96 -7.88
N ALA A 80 13.90 -2.60 -8.35
CA ALA A 80 14.45 -1.26 -8.18
C ALA A 80 13.68 -0.21 -9.00
N ASP A 81 13.30 -0.52 -10.24
CA ASP A 81 12.47 0.36 -11.07
C ASP A 81 11.09 0.54 -10.45
N THR A 82 10.50 -0.56 -9.97
CA THR A 82 9.23 -0.54 -9.23
C THR A 82 9.32 0.39 -8.01
N ALA A 83 10.37 0.27 -7.20
CA ALA A 83 10.59 1.12 -6.03
C ALA A 83 10.63 2.61 -6.42
N ARG A 84 11.34 2.95 -7.48
CA ARG A 84 11.46 4.34 -7.97
C ARG A 84 10.13 4.88 -8.51
N ARG A 85 9.43 4.08 -9.31
CA ARG A 85 8.13 4.45 -9.86
C ARG A 85 7.10 4.67 -8.77
N GLU A 86 6.93 3.71 -7.86
CA GLU A 86 5.95 3.80 -6.76
C GLU A 86 6.24 4.97 -5.83
N ALA A 87 7.52 5.18 -5.46
CA ALA A 87 7.89 6.35 -4.67
C ALA A 87 7.53 7.66 -5.37
N PHE A 88 7.72 7.74 -6.71
CA PHE A 88 7.34 8.93 -7.46
C PHE A 88 5.81 9.08 -7.57
N GLU A 89 5.08 8.01 -7.91
CA GLU A 89 3.62 8.02 -8.05
C GLU A 89 2.94 8.40 -6.71
N GLU A 90 3.37 7.80 -5.59
CA GLU A 90 2.72 7.98 -4.30
C GLU A 90 3.23 9.17 -3.46
N THR A 91 4.42 9.68 -3.74
CA THR A 91 5.03 10.75 -2.92
C THR A 91 5.58 11.92 -3.72
N GLY A 92 5.69 11.79 -5.03
CA GLY A 92 6.41 12.74 -5.88
C GLY A 92 7.92 12.72 -5.70
N ALA A 93 8.46 11.69 -5.03
CA ALA A 93 9.88 11.60 -4.72
C ALA A 93 10.68 10.96 -5.85
N GLN A 94 11.80 11.60 -6.22
CA GLN A 94 12.86 11.02 -7.02
C GLN A 94 13.90 10.42 -6.08
N LEU A 95 14.13 9.09 -6.19
CA LEU A 95 15.08 8.39 -5.36
C LEU A 95 16.48 8.39 -5.99
N GLY A 96 17.48 8.70 -5.18
CA GLY A 96 18.88 8.45 -5.45
C GLY A 96 19.25 6.97 -5.23
N ASP A 97 20.30 6.72 -4.44
CA ASP A 97 20.70 5.36 -4.11
C ASP A 97 19.71 4.67 -3.18
N ILE A 98 19.33 3.45 -3.55
CA ILE A 98 18.48 2.57 -2.73
C ILE A 98 19.27 1.36 -2.28
N ALA A 99 19.08 0.95 -1.04
CA ALA A 99 19.68 -0.25 -0.47
C ALA A 99 18.62 -1.27 -0.10
N LEU A 100 18.91 -2.55 -0.31
CA LEU A 100 18.02 -3.64 0.13
C LEU A 100 18.02 -3.71 1.66
N MET A 101 16.85 -3.52 2.27
CA MET A 101 16.64 -3.76 3.68
C MET A 101 16.35 -5.23 3.96
N GLY A 102 15.50 -5.84 3.15
CA GLY A 102 15.16 -7.25 3.30
C GLY A 102 14.04 -7.70 2.38
N MET A 103 13.77 -9.01 2.45
CA MET A 103 12.66 -9.65 1.76
C MET A 103 11.83 -10.45 2.77
N TYR A 104 10.54 -10.20 2.78
CA TYR A 104 9.62 -10.75 3.78
C TYR A 104 8.47 -11.46 3.11
N THR A 105 7.95 -12.51 3.75
CA THR A 105 6.88 -13.34 3.20
C THR A 105 5.66 -13.30 4.11
N ASN A 106 4.48 -13.20 3.51
CA ASN A 106 3.21 -13.30 4.21
C ASN A 106 2.31 -14.35 3.54
N PHE A 107 1.62 -15.12 4.36
CA PHE A 107 0.67 -16.15 3.91
C PHE A 107 -0.74 -15.75 4.31
N VAL A 108 -1.45 -15.11 3.39
CA VAL A 108 -2.81 -14.61 3.63
C VAL A 108 -3.77 -15.09 2.55
N GLN A 109 -4.91 -15.64 2.99
CA GLN A 109 -5.98 -16.05 2.08
C GLN A 109 -5.53 -16.98 0.95
N TRP A 110 -4.69 -17.99 1.27
CA TRP A 110 -4.14 -18.97 0.32
C TRP A 110 -3.16 -18.38 -0.71
N LYS A 111 -2.73 -17.15 -0.51
CA LYS A 111 -1.70 -16.47 -1.32
C LYS A 111 -0.38 -16.44 -0.56
N THR A 112 0.70 -16.46 -1.31
CA THR A 112 2.03 -16.14 -0.80
C THR A 112 2.41 -14.75 -1.33
N ASP A 113 2.51 -13.77 -0.45
CA ASP A 113 2.93 -12.42 -0.80
C ASP A 113 4.38 -12.21 -0.33
N HIS A 114 5.31 -12.00 -1.27
CA HIS A 114 6.68 -11.59 -0.97
C HIS A 114 6.79 -10.07 -1.07
N THR A 115 7.31 -9.44 -0.04
CA THR A 115 7.52 -7.99 0.00
C THR A 115 9.01 -7.71 0.11
N VAL A 116 9.55 -7.01 -0.87
CA VAL A 116 10.92 -6.49 -0.84
C VAL A 116 10.90 -5.07 -0.32
N VAL A 117 11.69 -4.79 0.72
CA VAL A 117 11.80 -3.48 1.32
C VAL A 117 13.15 -2.87 0.97
N PHE A 118 13.10 -1.70 0.34
CA PHE A 118 14.28 -0.87 0.11
C PHE A 118 14.32 0.31 1.09
N THR A 119 15.52 0.72 1.47
CA THR A 119 15.76 1.98 2.17
C THR A 119 16.35 3.00 1.20
N CYS A 120 15.96 4.27 1.37
CA CYS A 120 16.51 5.38 0.64
C CYS A 120 16.73 6.57 1.58
N LYS A 121 17.94 7.13 1.58
CA LYS A 121 18.29 8.33 2.36
C LYS A 121 18.49 9.56 1.48
N ASP A 122 18.85 9.32 0.21
CA ASP A 122 19.05 10.35 -0.79
C ASP A 122 17.83 10.40 -1.73
N PHE A 123 16.96 11.38 -1.53
CA PHE A 123 15.79 11.59 -2.37
C PHE A 123 15.40 13.07 -2.38
N SER A 124 14.69 13.49 -3.43
CA SER A 124 14.10 14.82 -3.53
C SER A 124 12.61 14.71 -3.88
N ILE A 125 11.77 15.47 -3.20
CA ILE A 125 10.34 15.52 -3.49
C ILE A 125 10.10 16.66 -4.45
N THR A 126 9.87 16.36 -5.72
CA THR A 126 9.73 17.33 -6.82
C THR A 126 8.34 17.30 -7.45
N GLY A 127 7.60 16.21 -7.23
CA GLY A 127 6.26 16.00 -7.74
C GLY A 127 5.18 16.13 -6.66
N LYS A 128 3.98 15.70 -7.02
CA LYS A 128 2.84 15.57 -6.11
C LYS A 128 2.39 14.10 -6.11
N PRO A 129 1.85 13.61 -5.00
CA PRO A 129 1.18 12.30 -4.97
C PRO A 129 0.07 12.24 -6.03
N ASP A 130 -0.17 11.03 -6.55
CA ASP A 130 -1.30 10.77 -7.43
C ASP A 130 -2.65 10.76 -6.69
N GLY A 131 -3.77 10.52 -7.42
CA GLY A 131 -5.12 10.55 -6.85
C GLY A 131 -5.46 9.38 -5.92
N GLU A 132 -4.60 8.38 -5.80
CA GLU A 132 -4.78 7.25 -4.86
C GLU A 132 -4.34 7.61 -3.45
N ILE A 133 -3.50 8.63 -3.29
CA ILE A 133 -2.96 9.08 -2.01
C ILE A 133 -3.76 10.25 -1.45
N ALA A 134 -4.39 10.02 -0.30
CA ALA A 134 -5.12 11.04 0.43
C ALA A 134 -4.18 12.01 1.18
N GLU A 135 -3.09 11.49 1.72
CA GLU A 135 -2.13 12.26 2.51
C GLU A 135 -0.73 11.62 2.47
N MET A 136 0.29 12.46 2.41
CA MET A 136 1.69 12.10 2.63
C MET A 136 2.25 12.95 3.76
N ARG A 137 2.99 12.34 4.69
CA ARG A 137 3.59 13.05 5.82
C ARG A 137 4.90 12.41 6.27
N ALA A 138 5.83 13.26 6.73
CA ALA A 138 7.04 12.83 7.41
C ALA A 138 6.79 12.73 8.92
N PHE A 139 7.15 11.59 9.52
CA PHE A 139 7.05 11.33 10.96
C PHE A 139 8.43 11.07 11.56
N PRO A 140 8.73 11.60 12.75
CA PRO A 140 9.89 11.17 13.50
C PRO A 140 9.84 9.65 13.74
N LEU A 141 10.95 8.95 13.60
CA LEU A 141 10.98 7.49 13.80
C LEU A 141 10.56 7.10 15.24
N ASP A 142 10.74 7.99 16.21
CA ASP A 142 10.38 7.74 17.60
C ASP A 142 8.92 8.11 17.92
N GLU A 143 8.24 8.84 17.02
CA GLU A 143 6.87 9.33 17.20
C GLU A 143 5.94 8.88 16.06
N LEU A 144 5.98 7.59 15.75
CA LEU A 144 5.15 7.03 14.68
C LEU A 144 3.67 7.01 15.10
N PRO A 145 2.74 7.36 14.18
CA PRO A 145 1.30 7.31 14.46
C PRO A 145 0.85 5.90 14.85
N ALA A 146 -0.17 5.81 15.71
CA ALA A 146 -0.65 4.54 16.22
C ALA A 146 -1.26 3.64 15.13
N ASP A 147 -1.78 4.25 14.06
CA ASP A 147 -2.44 3.60 12.93
C ASP A 147 -1.47 3.28 11.76
N VAL A 148 -0.15 3.23 12.00
CA VAL A 148 0.77 2.60 11.02
C VAL A 148 0.43 1.13 10.89
N PHE A 149 0.32 0.65 9.65
CA PHE A 149 -0.02 -0.75 9.39
C PHE A 149 1.00 -1.69 10.06
N PRO A 150 0.56 -2.76 10.76
CA PRO A 150 1.40 -3.53 11.67
C PRO A 150 2.71 -4.03 11.07
N SER A 151 2.68 -4.63 9.87
CA SER A 151 3.90 -5.16 9.24
C SER A 151 4.88 -4.04 8.85
N HIS A 152 4.37 -2.86 8.44
CA HIS A 152 5.22 -1.71 8.16
C HIS A 152 5.84 -1.15 9.44
N ARG A 153 5.08 -1.13 10.53
CA ARG A 153 5.61 -0.72 11.84
C ARG A 153 6.76 -1.61 12.30
N LEU A 154 6.63 -2.93 12.15
CA LEU A 154 7.71 -3.85 12.49
C LEU A 154 9.02 -3.51 11.74
N ARG A 155 8.92 -3.18 10.45
CA ARG A 155 10.11 -2.82 9.66
C ARG A 155 10.70 -1.47 10.08
N LEU A 156 9.88 -0.52 10.51
CA LEU A 156 10.34 0.75 11.07
C LEU A 156 11.00 0.55 12.44
N ASP A 157 10.48 -0.35 13.25
CA ASP A 157 11.07 -0.70 14.55
C ASP A 157 12.41 -1.44 14.37
N ASP A 158 12.58 -2.29 13.34
CA ASP A 158 13.87 -2.89 12.99
C ASP A 158 14.94 -1.83 12.70
N VAL A 159 14.58 -0.76 11.97
CA VAL A 159 15.51 0.36 11.68
C VAL A 159 15.85 1.12 12.96
N ARG A 160 14.88 1.38 13.82
CA ARG A 160 15.13 2.03 15.13
C ARG A 160 16.07 1.21 16.02
N ALA A 161 15.93 -0.11 15.99
CA ALA A 161 16.77 -1.03 16.73
C ALA A 161 18.14 -1.28 16.08
N ALA A 162 18.45 -0.61 14.95
CA ALA A 162 19.66 -0.80 14.17
C ALA A 162 19.95 -2.28 13.83
N VAL A 163 18.91 -3.02 13.52
CA VAL A 163 19.01 -4.43 13.14
C VAL A 163 19.86 -4.58 11.89
N ILE A 164 20.73 -5.59 11.86
CA ILE A 164 21.63 -5.84 10.72
C ILE A 164 20.80 -6.20 9.47
N ILE A 165 21.05 -5.53 8.36
CA ILE A 165 20.41 -5.75 7.07
C ILE A 165 21.39 -6.30 6.02
N PRO A 166 20.96 -7.05 4.98
CA PRO A 166 19.58 -7.41 4.66
C PRO A 166 19.03 -8.55 5.54
N GLN A 167 17.70 -8.57 5.67
CA GLN A 167 16.99 -9.57 6.46
C GLN A 167 15.98 -10.37 5.62
N PHE A 168 15.65 -11.57 6.13
CA PHE A 168 14.59 -12.43 5.60
C PHE A 168 13.68 -12.84 6.77
N GLY A 169 12.37 -12.88 6.53
CA GLY A 169 11.43 -13.23 7.58
C GLY A 169 9.97 -13.12 7.16
N GLU A 170 9.09 -13.07 8.15
CA GLU A 170 7.67 -12.80 7.95
C GLU A 170 7.40 -11.31 7.83
N TRP A 171 6.37 -11.01 7.02
CA TRP A 171 5.92 -9.64 6.76
C TRP A 171 4.80 -9.23 7.71
#